data_19e69c6a4c9dbc5a209ad330cef2fd19
#
_entry.id   19e69c6a4c9dbc5a209ad330cef2fd19
#
_cell.length_a   1.000
_cell.length_b   1.000
_cell.length_c   1.000
_cell.angle_alpha   90.00
_cell.angle_beta   90.00
_cell.angle_gamma   90.00
#
_symmetry.space_group_name_H-M   'P 1'
#
loop_
_entity.id
_entity.type
_entity.pdbx_description
1 polymer ?
#
loop_
_entity_poly.entity_id
_entity_poly.type
_entity_poly.pdbx_seq_one_letter_code
_entity_poly.pdbx_strand_id
1 'polypeptide(L)'
;MERNARLLVDLLRDRQQTDRSLGQNYLVDENVLSASIEFAGDLSGKHVLEIGCGPGTLTHFLLDANAVVSAIEIDSGSIEHMELQFSSEIDSGQLQLIEGDALSVPFPEDIDAIVANIPYQISSPLLERIQREKMHLSVIIFLVQEEFAE
;
A
#
# COMPACT_ATOMS: atom_id res chain seq x y z
N MET A 1 17.87 -10.01 -5.98
CA MET A 1 18.17 -8.82 -5.18
C MET A 1 17.20 -8.77 -4.02
N GLU A 2 17.71 -8.62 -2.84
CA GLU A 2 16.87 -8.51 -1.65
C GLU A 2 16.22 -7.13 -1.58
N ARG A 3 14.90 -7.09 -1.41
CA ARG A 3 14.17 -5.84 -1.26
C ARG A 3 14.16 -5.42 0.20
N ASN A 4 14.39 -4.15 0.47
CA ASN A 4 14.19 -3.56 1.79
C ASN A 4 13.63 -2.14 1.63
N ALA A 5 13.19 -1.55 2.74
CA ALA A 5 12.52 -0.27 2.73
C ALA A 5 13.36 0.84 2.10
N ARG A 6 14.62 0.94 2.51
CA ARG A 6 15.53 1.97 2.01
C ARG A 6 15.80 1.81 0.52
N LEU A 7 16.07 0.58 0.08
CA LEU A 7 16.35 0.31 -1.32
C LEU A 7 15.16 0.66 -2.22
N LEU A 8 13.95 0.29 -1.81
CA LEU A 8 12.75 0.59 -2.60
C LEU A 8 12.49 2.09 -2.70
N VAL A 9 12.70 2.83 -1.62
CA VAL A 9 12.58 4.29 -1.63
C VAL A 9 13.62 4.92 -2.55
N ASP A 10 14.88 4.48 -2.45
CA ASP A 10 15.96 5.02 -3.27
C ASP A 10 15.74 4.74 -4.75
N LEU A 11 15.29 3.53 -5.10
CA LEU A 11 14.97 3.18 -6.49
C LEU A 11 13.83 4.05 -7.06
N LEU A 12 12.83 4.33 -6.26
CA LEU A 12 11.74 5.19 -6.68
C LEU A 12 12.20 6.64 -6.86
N ARG A 13 13.04 7.14 -5.98
CA ARG A 13 13.59 8.49 -6.09
C ARG A 13 14.47 8.67 -7.33
N ASP A 14 15.24 7.64 -7.68
CA ASP A 14 16.05 7.66 -8.89
C ASP A 14 15.20 7.71 -10.15
N ARG A 15 14.03 7.06 -10.11
CA ARG A 15 13.11 6.99 -11.25
C ARG A 15 12.29 8.26 -11.41
N GLN A 16 11.78 8.78 -10.32
CA GLN A 16 11.00 10.01 -10.33
C GLN A 16 11.63 11.03 -9.39
N GLN A 17 11.84 12.22 -9.88
CA GLN A 17 12.20 13.31 -8.98
C GLN A 17 10.98 13.52 -8.09
N THR A 18 11.13 13.25 -6.80
CA THR A 18 10.03 13.23 -5.85
C THR A 18 9.15 14.45 -6.01
N ASP A 19 7.91 14.23 -6.42
CA ASP A 19 6.96 15.31 -6.56
C ASP A 19 6.36 15.61 -5.19
N ARG A 20 6.94 16.60 -4.52
CA ARG A 20 6.50 17.02 -3.19
C ARG A 20 5.09 17.60 -3.20
N SER A 21 4.59 18.02 -4.36
CA SER A 21 3.24 18.56 -4.48
C SER A 21 2.16 17.51 -4.21
N LEU A 22 2.50 16.23 -4.33
CA LEU A 22 1.60 15.12 -4.01
C LEU A 22 1.67 14.70 -2.53
N GLY A 23 2.53 15.35 -1.74
CA GLY A 23 2.67 15.04 -0.32
C GLY A 23 3.22 13.64 -0.04
N GLN A 24 4.02 13.12 -0.94
CA GLN A 24 4.55 11.77 -0.84
C GLN A 24 5.70 11.70 0.17
N ASN A 25 5.38 11.25 1.37
CA ASN A 25 6.36 10.88 2.39
C ASN A 25 6.37 9.35 2.50
N TYR A 26 7.53 8.75 2.25
CA TYR A 26 7.63 7.30 2.26
C TYR A 26 8.01 6.79 3.65
N LEU A 27 7.21 5.85 4.16
CA LEU A 27 7.51 5.19 5.42
C LEU A 27 8.62 4.16 5.19
N VAL A 28 9.77 4.35 5.86
CA VAL A 28 10.93 3.45 5.75
C VAL A 28 11.25 2.72 7.06
N ASP A 29 10.43 2.86 8.09
CA ASP A 29 10.63 2.19 9.37
C ASP A 29 10.10 0.76 9.28
N GLU A 30 11.01 -0.17 9.05
CA GLU A 30 10.68 -1.59 8.94
C GLU A 30 10.11 -2.17 10.22
N ASN A 31 10.46 -1.62 11.38
CA ASN A 31 9.92 -2.09 12.66
C ASN A 31 8.43 -1.77 12.77
N VAL A 32 8.02 -0.58 12.32
CA VAL A 32 6.61 -0.19 12.28
C VAL A 32 5.84 -1.05 11.30
N LEU A 33 6.41 -1.30 10.11
CA LEU A 33 5.78 -2.16 9.10
C LEU A 33 5.63 -3.59 9.60
N SER A 34 6.68 -4.16 10.19
CA SER A 34 6.64 -5.51 10.76
C SER A 34 5.60 -5.63 11.88
N ALA A 35 5.55 -4.63 12.76
CA ALA A 35 4.57 -4.61 13.84
C ALA A 35 3.13 -4.54 13.31
N SER A 36 2.91 -3.78 12.23
CA SER A 36 1.59 -3.68 11.59
C SER A 36 1.16 -5.02 11.00
N ILE A 37 2.07 -5.72 10.33
CA ILE A 37 1.78 -7.04 9.76
C ILE A 37 1.50 -8.05 10.89
N GLU A 38 2.28 -8.02 11.94
CA GLU A 38 2.08 -8.88 13.11
C GLU A 38 0.73 -8.61 13.78
N PHE A 39 0.35 -7.34 13.91
CA PHE A 39 -0.95 -6.95 14.44
C PHE A 39 -2.10 -7.49 13.60
N ALA A 40 -1.93 -7.53 12.28
CA ALA A 40 -2.95 -8.06 11.37
C ALA A 40 -3.20 -9.56 11.55
N GLY A 41 -2.27 -10.28 12.20
CA GLY A 41 -2.38 -11.72 12.42
C GLY A 41 -1.92 -12.53 11.22
N ASP A 42 -2.47 -13.73 11.04
CA ASP A 42 -2.11 -14.60 9.93
C ASP A 42 -2.76 -14.13 8.64
N LEU A 43 -1.94 -13.58 7.74
CA LEU A 43 -2.39 -13.09 6.43
C LEU A 43 -2.22 -14.10 5.30
N SER A 44 -1.69 -15.29 5.60
CA SER A 44 -1.44 -16.31 4.58
C SER A 44 -2.73 -16.66 3.82
N GLY A 45 -2.71 -16.49 2.52
CA GLY A 45 -3.87 -16.73 1.66
C GLY A 45 -4.98 -15.68 1.75
N LYS A 46 -4.83 -14.68 2.60
CA LYS A 46 -5.80 -13.58 2.74
C LYS A 46 -5.65 -12.59 1.59
N HIS A 47 -6.77 -12.02 1.15
CA HIS A 47 -6.77 -10.95 0.16
C HIS A 47 -6.72 -9.61 0.87
N VAL A 48 -5.60 -8.92 0.74
CA VAL A 48 -5.35 -7.64 1.38
C VAL A 48 -5.45 -6.53 0.35
N LEU A 49 -6.26 -5.52 0.65
CA LEU A 49 -6.29 -4.29 -0.13
C LEU A 49 -5.29 -3.31 0.49
N GLU A 50 -4.26 -2.99 -0.26
CA GLU A 50 -3.27 -1.98 0.13
C GLU A 50 -3.59 -0.66 -0.56
N ILE A 51 -3.60 0.43 0.19
CA ILE A 51 -3.87 1.76 -0.35
C ILE A 51 -2.64 2.64 -0.12
N GLY A 52 -2.12 3.20 -1.21
CA GLY A 52 -0.92 4.00 -1.16
C GLY A 52 0.35 3.15 -1.11
N CYS A 53 0.64 2.41 -2.17
CA CYS A 53 1.79 1.49 -2.19
C CYS A 53 3.14 2.20 -2.23
N GLY A 54 3.21 3.44 -2.78
CA GLY A 54 4.45 4.20 -2.84
C GLY A 54 5.61 3.41 -3.44
N PRO A 55 6.74 3.28 -2.73
CA PRO A 55 7.89 2.51 -3.22
C PRO A 55 7.72 1.00 -3.14
N GLY A 56 6.67 0.50 -2.48
CA GLY A 56 6.39 -0.93 -2.37
C GLY A 56 6.91 -1.59 -1.09
N THR A 57 7.33 -0.80 -0.10
CA THR A 57 7.89 -1.33 1.14
C THR A 57 6.86 -2.16 1.90
N LEU A 58 5.67 -1.62 2.11
CA LEU A 58 4.59 -2.33 2.78
C LEU A 58 4.12 -3.52 1.94
N THR A 59 4.02 -3.32 0.62
CA THR A 59 3.67 -4.40 -0.33
C THR A 59 4.61 -5.59 -0.17
N HIS A 60 5.90 -5.33 -0.09
CA HIS A 60 6.91 -6.39 0.10
C HIS A 60 6.62 -7.20 1.38
N PHE A 61 6.34 -6.53 2.49
CA PHE A 61 6.04 -7.21 3.76
C PHE A 61 4.75 -8.03 3.68
N LEU A 62 3.73 -7.51 2.99
CA LEU A 62 2.46 -8.24 2.81
C LEU A 62 2.66 -9.50 1.95
N LEU A 63 3.40 -9.38 0.85
CA LEU A 63 3.70 -10.51 -0.03
C LEU A 63 4.56 -11.55 0.69
N ASP A 64 5.50 -11.11 1.51
CA ASP A 64 6.35 -11.97 2.32
C ASP A 64 5.55 -12.75 3.37
N ALA A 65 4.43 -12.19 3.82
CA ALA A 65 3.49 -12.86 4.72
C ALA A 65 2.54 -13.80 3.98
N ASN A 66 2.77 -14.04 2.69
CA ASN A 66 1.98 -14.90 1.80
C ASN A 66 0.54 -14.40 1.57
N ALA A 67 0.30 -13.11 1.70
CA ALA A 67 -0.97 -12.50 1.34
C ALA A 67 -1.10 -12.37 -0.17
N VAL A 68 -2.33 -12.36 -0.66
CA VAL A 68 -2.66 -11.91 -2.00
C VAL A 68 -3.00 -10.44 -1.90
N VAL A 69 -2.34 -9.58 -2.68
CA VAL A 69 -2.43 -8.13 -2.52
C VAL A 69 -3.02 -7.47 -3.75
N SER A 70 -4.02 -6.63 -3.54
CA SER A 70 -4.47 -5.64 -4.52
C SER A 70 -4.07 -4.27 -4.00
N ALA A 71 -3.26 -3.55 -4.76
CA ALA A 71 -2.71 -2.26 -4.33
C ALA A 71 -3.26 -1.14 -5.20
N ILE A 72 -3.85 -0.15 -4.56
CA ILE A 72 -4.36 1.06 -5.22
C ILE A 72 -3.35 2.19 -5.01
N GLU A 73 -2.94 2.81 -6.11
CA GLU A 73 -1.98 3.91 -6.09
C GLU A 73 -2.37 4.96 -7.12
N ILE A 74 -2.39 6.22 -6.71
CA ILE A 74 -2.77 7.34 -7.58
C ILE A 74 -1.60 7.84 -8.43
N ASP A 75 -0.37 7.61 -7.99
CA ASP A 75 0.81 8.12 -8.67
C ASP A 75 1.30 7.16 -9.75
N SER A 76 1.29 7.61 -11.00
CA SER A 76 1.69 6.78 -12.15
C SER A 76 3.16 6.35 -12.08
N GLY A 77 4.04 7.20 -11.55
CA GLY A 77 5.46 6.87 -11.38
C GLY A 77 5.66 5.74 -10.39
N SER A 78 4.89 5.73 -9.30
CA SER A 78 4.90 4.64 -8.33
C SER A 78 4.38 3.34 -8.95
N ILE A 79 3.34 3.41 -9.77
CA ILE A 79 2.82 2.23 -10.49
C ILE A 79 3.90 1.65 -11.42
N GLU A 80 4.59 2.47 -12.20
CA GLU A 80 5.69 1.99 -13.07
C GLU A 80 6.80 1.34 -12.25
N HIS A 81 7.18 1.95 -11.14
CA HIS A 81 8.18 1.41 -10.24
C HIS A 81 7.75 0.02 -9.71
N MET A 82 6.51 -0.11 -9.28
CA MET A 82 5.96 -1.37 -8.79
C MET A 82 5.92 -2.45 -9.87
N GLU A 83 5.54 -2.10 -11.09
CA GLU A 83 5.52 -3.03 -12.21
C GLU A 83 6.89 -3.64 -12.49
N LEU A 84 7.95 -2.86 -12.32
CA LEU A 84 9.32 -3.33 -12.51
C LEU A 84 9.82 -4.14 -11.32
N GLN A 85 9.59 -3.67 -10.10
CA GLN A 85 10.15 -4.29 -8.90
C GLN A 85 9.41 -5.56 -8.47
N PHE A 86 8.13 -5.69 -8.84
CA PHE A 86 7.27 -6.80 -8.44
C PHE A 86 6.71 -7.58 -9.62
N SER A 87 7.42 -7.61 -10.74
CA SER A 87 6.95 -8.26 -11.98
C SER A 87 6.61 -9.74 -11.77
N SER A 88 7.39 -10.46 -10.97
CA SER A 88 7.14 -11.87 -10.69
C SER A 88 5.83 -12.09 -9.95
N GLU A 89 5.56 -11.25 -8.95
CA GLU A 89 4.36 -11.34 -8.14
C GLU A 89 3.11 -10.93 -8.95
N ILE A 90 3.27 -9.97 -9.85
CA ILE A 90 2.19 -9.58 -10.76
C ILE A 90 1.89 -10.71 -11.75
N ASP A 91 2.92 -11.30 -12.33
CA ASP A 91 2.77 -12.41 -13.27
C ASP A 91 2.13 -13.64 -12.64
N SER A 92 2.44 -13.92 -11.38
CA SER A 92 1.87 -15.07 -10.65
C SER A 92 0.43 -14.82 -10.18
N GLY A 93 -0.03 -13.57 -10.22
CA GLY A 93 -1.36 -13.20 -9.69
C GLY A 93 -1.37 -12.90 -8.20
N GLN A 94 -0.23 -12.95 -7.53
CA GLN A 94 -0.16 -12.62 -6.11
C GLN A 94 -0.33 -11.12 -5.84
N LEU A 95 0.05 -10.28 -6.80
CA LEU A 95 -0.09 -8.83 -6.71
C LEU A 95 -0.86 -8.29 -7.91
N GLN A 96 -1.89 -7.49 -7.65
CA GLN A 96 -2.60 -6.72 -8.65
C GLN A 96 -2.43 -5.24 -8.36
N LEU A 97 -2.03 -4.46 -9.37
CA LEU A 97 -1.91 -3.01 -9.23
C LEU A 97 -3.13 -2.33 -9.84
N ILE A 98 -3.66 -1.35 -9.14
CA ILE A 98 -4.80 -0.56 -9.59
C ILE A 98 -4.40 0.91 -9.52
N GLU A 99 -4.27 1.55 -10.67
CA GLU A 99 -3.95 2.97 -10.72
C GLU A 99 -5.22 3.78 -10.57
N GLY A 100 -5.25 4.69 -9.62
CA GLY A 100 -6.39 5.57 -9.42
C GLY A 100 -6.53 6.09 -7.99
N ASP A 101 -7.59 6.85 -7.78
CA ASP A 101 -7.92 7.44 -6.49
C ASP A 101 -8.69 6.44 -5.64
N ALA A 102 -8.14 6.11 -4.47
CA ALA A 102 -8.75 5.15 -3.54
C ALA A 102 -10.14 5.57 -3.04
N LEU A 103 -10.50 6.84 -3.19
CA LEU A 103 -11.83 7.31 -2.80
C LEU A 103 -12.88 7.11 -3.91
N SER A 104 -12.45 6.76 -5.13
CA SER A 104 -13.36 6.66 -6.27
C SER A 104 -13.26 5.39 -7.08
N VAL A 105 -12.07 4.76 -7.19
CA VAL A 105 -11.95 3.52 -7.97
C VAL A 105 -12.73 2.38 -7.32
N PRO A 106 -13.32 1.47 -8.11
CA PRO A 106 -13.95 0.28 -7.54
C PRO A 106 -12.96 -0.57 -6.75
N PHE A 107 -13.37 -1.04 -5.59
CA PHE A 107 -12.55 -1.98 -4.82
C PHE A 107 -12.74 -3.39 -5.37
N PRO A 108 -11.68 -4.22 -5.37
CA PRO A 108 -11.82 -5.64 -5.69
C PRO A 108 -12.80 -6.33 -4.74
N GLU A 109 -13.40 -7.41 -5.20
CA GLU A 109 -14.27 -8.24 -4.36
C GLU A 109 -13.46 -9.13 -3.43
N ASP A 110 -14.11 -9.64 -2.39
CA ASP A 110 -13.55 -10.63 -1.47
C ASP A 110 -12.28 -10.16 -0.75
N ILE A 111 -12.27 -8.90 -0.33
CA ILE A 111 -11.19 -8.35 0.50
C ILE A 111 -11.37 -8.81 1.94
N ASP A 112 -10.31 -9.35 2.53
CA ASP A 112 -10.28 -9.80 3.94
C ASP A 112 -9.77 -8.72 4.89
N ALA A 113 -8.82 -7.89 4.41
CA ALA A 113 -8.18 -6.88 5.24
C ALA A 113 -7.80 -5.67 4.39
N ILE A 114 -7.74 -4.50 5.03
CA ILE A 114 -7.25 -3.27 4.41
C ILE A 114 -6.05 -2.77 5.20
N VAL A 115 -4.96 -2.47 4.49
CA VAL A 115 -3.79 -1.80 5.07
C VAL A 115 -3.51 -0.58 4.21
N ALA A 116 -3.52 0.59 4.81
CA ALA A 116 -3.37 1.85 4.09
C ALA A 116 -2.24 2.68 4.68
N ASN A 117 -1.30 3.09 3.82
CA ASN A 117 -0.26 4.05 4.16
C ASN A 117 -0.59 5.36 3.45
N ILE A 118 -1.25 6.26 4.15
CA ILE A 118 -1.97 7.38 3.54
C ILE A 118 -1.70 8.70 4.27
N PRO A 119 -1.84 9.84 3.57
CA PRO A 119 -1.87 11.13 4.23
C PRO A 119 -3.05 11.23 5.20
N TYR A 120 -2.87 12.02 6.24
CA TYR A 120 -3.89 12.23 7.26
C TYR A 120 -5.25 12.62 6.68
N GLN A 121 -5.26 13.48 5.66
CA GLN A 121 -6.50 13.99 5.06
C GLN A 121 -7.35 12.90 4.38
N ILE A 122 -6.72 11.81 3.99
CA ILE A 122 -7.41 10.71 3.30
C ILE A 122 -8.06 9.74 4.29
N SER A 123 -7.57 9.71 5.53
CA SER A 123 -8.00 8.70 6.51
C SER A 123 -9.50 8.71 6.79
N SER A 124 -10.08 9.87 7.07
CA SER A 124 -11.52 9.98 7.37
C SER A 124 -12.41 9.67 6.16
N PRO A 125 -12.18 10.28 4.97
CA PRO A 125 -12.97 9.93 3.78
C PRO A 125 -12.86 8.45 3.41
N LEU A 126 -11.68 7.85 3.57
CA LEU A 126 -11.50 6.43 3.27
C LEU A 126 -12.29 5.56 4.24
N LEU A 127 -12.23 5.87 5.53
CA LEU A 127 -12.99 5.13 6.54
C LEU A 127 -14.50 5.24 6.28
N GLU A 128 -14.99 6.41 5.91
CA GLU A 128 -16.39 6.61 5.52
C GLU A 128 -16.77 5.73 4.34
N ARG A 129 -15.91 5.65 3.33
CA ARG A 129 -16.14 4.81 2.16
C ARG A 129 -16.23 3.33 2.56
N ILE A 130 -15.29 2.86 3.38
CA ILE A 130 -15.28 1.47 3.85
C ILE A 130 -16.58 1.14 4.58
N GLN A 131 -17.04 2.03 5.44
CA GLN A 131 -18.29 1.85 6.19
C GLN A 131 -19.51 1.86 5.26
N ARG A 132 -19.52 2.76 4.28
CA ARG A 132 -20.64 2.88 3.32
C ARG A 132 -20.77 1.63 2.45
N GLU A 133 -19.65 1.02 2.07
CA GLU A 133 -19.62 -0.18 1.24
C GLU A 133 -19.90 -1.45 2.03
N LYS A 134 -20.03 -1.37 3.35
CA LYS A 134 -20.37 -2.48 4.24
C LYS A 134 -19.47 -3.70 4.04
N MET A 135 -18.17 -3.48 3.95
CA MET A 135 -17.19 -4.54 3.74
C MET A 135 -17.05 -5.42 4.99
N HIS A 136 -16.94 -6.72 4.78
CA HIS A 136 -16.71 -7.68 5.86
C HIS A 136 -15.22 -7.93 6.03
N LEU A 137 -14.56 -7.09 6.83
CA LEU A 137 -13.12 -7.12 7.01
C LEU A 137 -12.74 -7.68 8.38
N SER A 138 -11.67 -8.48 8.40
CA SER A 138 -11.12 -8.98 9.66
C SER A 138 -10.29 -7.92 10.37
N VAL A 139 -9.63 -7.03 9.61
CA VAL A 139 -8.79 -5.97 10.17
C VAL A 139 -8.65 -4.80 9.20
N ILE A 140 -8.54 -3.62 9.77
CA ILE A 140 -8.21 -2.39 9.04
C ILE A 140 -7.03 -1.74 9.75
N ILE A 141 -5.95 -1.48 9.02
CA ILE A 141 -4.77 -0.81 9.56
C ILE A 141 -4.50 0.44 8.74
N PHE A 142 -4.47 1.58 9.42
CA PHE A 142 -4.08 2.85 8.80
C PHE A 142 -2.74 3.29 9.37
N LEU A 143 -1.76 3.41 8.48
CA LEU A 143 -0.47 4.04 8.78
C LEU A 143 -0.59 5.48 8.26
N VAL A 144 -0.85 6.39 9.17
CA VAL A 144 -1.18 7.77 8.82
C VAL A 144 0.06 8.63 9.00
N GLN A 145 0.41 9.35 7.96
CA GLN A 145 1.54 10.28 7.99
C GLN A 145 1.04 11.64 8.44
N GLU A 146 1.68 12.19 9.47
CA GLU A 146 1.41 13.56 9.89
C GLU A 146 1.99 14.52 8.86
N GLU A 147 1.15 15.46 8.45
CA GLU A 147 1.68 16.60 7.72
C GLU A 147 2.33 17.55 8.72
N PHE A 148 3.61 17.78 8.51
CA PHE A 148 4.23 18.92 9.16
C PHE A 148 3.82 20.16 8.39
N ALA A 149 2.78 20.84 8.86
CA ALA A 149 2.44 22.16 8.36
C ALA A 149 3.49 23.12 8.90
N GLU A 150 4.41 23.50 8.06
CA GLU A 150 5.30 24.62 8.35
C GLU A 150 4.79 25.88 7.71
#